data_9016b2aeb284c8ffc7293414686f2487
#
_entry.id   9016b2aeb284c8ffc7293414686f2487
#
_cell.length_a   1.000
_cell.length_b   1.000
_cell.length_c   1.000
_cell.angle_alpha   90.00
_cell.angle_beta   90.00
_cell.angle_gamma   90.00
#
_symmetry.space_group_name_H-M   'P 1'
#
loop_
_entity.id
_entity.type
_entity.pdbx_description
1 polymer ?
#
loop_
_entity_poly.entity_id
_entity_poly.type
_entity_poly.pdbx_seq_one_letter_code
_entity_poly.pdbx_strand_id
1 'polypeptide(L)'
;MSVMKLRRRSTAKDAAHPQQGVSGTAKVDRRTKDLTKRLRPGDIAVIDHLDIDRVAAEALVAAQPAAVLNAAKSISGRYPNLGPSILVDAGVVLVDDLGADIMSVREGKTLRIEDGSVYLGDTLVTEGVLQDAERVRADLEEARE
;
A
#
# COMPACT_ATOMS: atom_id res chain seq x y z
N MET A 1 -12.01 -3.44 -31.07
CA MET A 1 -12.35 -3.49 -30.68
C MET A 1 -12.42 -3.53 -30.36
N SER A 2 -12.16 -3.50 -30.04
CA SER A 2 -12.34 -3.66 -29.28
C SER A 2 -12.19 -3.81 -28.85
N VAL A 3 -11.98 -3.84 -28.60
CA VAL A 3 -12.06 -4.11 -27.80
C VAL A 3 -11.73 -4.17 -27.42
N MET A 4 -11.55 -4.18 -27.21
CA MET A 4 -11.57 -4.37 -26.48
C MET A 4 -11.39 -4.35 -26.06
N LYS A 5 -11.22 -4.28 -26.01
CA LYS A 5 -11.32 -4.47 -25.28
C LYS A 5 -11.16 -4.60 -24.79
N LEU A 6 -11.00 -4.71 -24.74
CA LEU A 6 -11.09 -5.05 -23.99
C LEU A 6 -10.84 -5.07 -23.54
N ARG A 7 -10.55 -4.99 -23.41
CA ARG A 7 -10.61 -5.13 -22.64
C ARG A 7 -10.49 -5.31 -22.14
N ARG A 8 -10.29 -5.40 -22.01
CA ARG A 8 -10.49 -5.79 -21.26
C ARG A 8 -10.24 -6.21 -20.91
N ARG A 9 -10.00 -6.29 -20.85
CA ARG A 9 -10.06 -6.80 -20.27
C ARG A 9 -9.87 -7.22 -19.72
N SER A 10 -9.64 -7.16 -19.30
CA SER A 10 -9.59 -7.45 -18.68
C SER A 10 -9.72 -8.04 -18.25
N THR A 11 -9.51 -8.03 -17.65
CA THR A 11 -10.20 -8.99 -16.95
C THR A 11 -9.59 -10.26 -16.29
N ALA A 12 -9.64 -11.45 -16.87
CA ALA A 12 -9.15 -12.67 -16.21
C ALA A 12 -7.68 -12.58 -15.87
N LYS A 13 -6.90 -12.01 -16.71
CA LYS A 13 -5.48 -11.85 -16.43
C LYS A 13 -5.22 -10.91 -15.28
N ASP A 14 -6.16 -10.03 -15.05
CA ASP A 14 -6.06 -9.15 -13.91
C ASP A 14 -6.17 -9.92 -12.61
N ALA A 15 -6.94 -11.00 -12.63
CA ALA A 15 -7.07 -11.86 -11.47
C ALA A 15 -5.75 -12.54 -11.11
N ALA A 16 -4.87 -12.71 -12.09
CA ALA A 16 -3.56 -13.30 -11.84
C ALA A 16 -2.63 -12.37 -11.06
N HIS A 17 -2.96 -11.08 -11.03
CA HIS A 17 -2.18 -10.08 -10.30
C HIS A 17 -3.10 -9.26 -9.44
N PRO A 18 -3.59 -9.87 -8.34
CA PRO A 18 -4.62 -9.21 -7.52
C PRO A 18 -4.22 -7.88 -6.92
N GLN A 19 -2.91 -7.60 -6.83
CA GLN A 19 -2.45 -6.31 -6.31
C GLN A 19 -2.55 -5.19 -7.31
N GLN A 20 -2.70 -5.52 -8.60
CA GLN A 20 -2.73 -4.50 -9.64
C GLN A 20 -4.12 -3.94 -9.81
N GLY A 21 -4.19 -2.66 -10.11
CA GLY A 21 -5.45 -2.03 -10.37
C GLY A 21 -6.32 -1.81 -9.14
N VAL A 22 -5.70 -1.82 -7.96
CA VAL A 22 -6.42 -1.55 -6.72
C VAL A 22 -6.79 -0.07 -6.67
N SER A 23 -8.04 0.23 -6.36
CA SER A 23 -8.52 1.60 -6.25
C SER A 23 -9.28 1.80 -4.96
N GLY A 24 -9.27 3.01 -4.46
CA GLY A 24 -10.04 3.34 -3.28
C GLY A 24 -9.88 4.80 -2.90
N THR A 25 -10.62 5.19 -1.87
CA THR A 25 -10.60 6.55 -1.37
C THR A 25 -9.43 6.76 -0.44
N ALA A 26 -8.66 7.81 -0.69
CA ALA A 26 -7.49 8.12 0.12
C ALA A 26 -7.87 8.69 1.48
N LYS A 27 -7.27 8.16 2.53
CA LYS A 27 -7.25 8.76 3.85
C LYS A 27 -5.78 8.99 4.18
N VAL A 28 -5.42 10.20 4.58
CA VAL A 28 -4.03 10.63 4.69
C VAL A 28 -3.74 11.13 6.08
N ASP A 29 -2.72 10.58 6.72
CA ASP A 29 -2.29 11.04 8.02
C ASP A 29 -0.88 10.55 8.29
N ARG A 30 -0.04 11.41 8.83
CA ARG A 30 1.28 11.00 9.26
C ARG A 30 1.22 10.01 10.41
N ARG A 31 0.19 10.13 11.24
CA ARG A 31 0.03 9.29 12.42
C ARG A 31 -0.90 8.14 12.10
N THR A 32 -0.33 6.96 12.01
CA THR A 32 -1.09 5.75 11.71
C THR A 32 -2.22 5.54 12.70
N LYS A 33 -1.95 5.79 13.98
CA LYS A 33 -2.95 5.60 15.03
C LYS A 33 -4.18 6.47 14.78
N ASP A 34 -3.97 7.73 14.39
CA ASP A 34 -5.09 8.63 14.12
C ASP A 34 -5.80 8.23 12.85
N LEU A 35 -5.05 7.79 11.84
CA LEU A 35 -5.64 7.37 10.58
C LEU A 35 -6.58 6.19 10.75
N THR A 36 -6.16 5.19 11.53
CA THR A 36 -6.96 3.97 11.69
C THR A 36 -8.32 4.24 12.31
N LYS A 37 -8.47 5.35 13.02
CA LYS A 37 -9.76 5.71 13.63
C LYS A 37 -10.80 6.12 12.61
N ARG A 38 -10.38 6.53 11.40
CA ARG A 38 -11.32 6.98 10.38
C ARG A 38 -11.25 6.19 9.07
N LEU A 39 -10.40 5.15 9.04
CA LEU A 39 -10.34 4.26 7.88
C LEU A 39 -11.62 3.44 7.78
N ARG A 40 -12.07 3.22 6.55
CA ARG A 40 -13.19 2.34 6.25
C ARG A 40 -12.72 1.22 5.35
N PRO A 41 -13.42 0.08 5.36
CA PRO A 41 -13.04 -1.02 4.47
C PRO A 41 -12.95 -0.54 3.02
N GLY A 42 -11.88 -0.93 2.36
CA GLY A 42 -11.63 -0.56 0.97
C GLY A 42 -10.93 0.77 0.76
N ASP A 43 -10.71 1.54 1.82
CA ASP A 43 -9.97 2.80 1.70
C ASP A 43 -8.50 2.54 1.39
N ILE A 44 -7.83 3.57 0.90
CA ILE A 44 -6.38 3.56 0.71
C ILE A 44 -5.76 4.37 1.85
N ALA A 45 -5.00 3.70 2.69
CA ALA A 45 -4.36 4.35 3.84
C ALA A 45 -3.01 4.92 3.40
N VAL A 46 -2.85 6.24 3.52
CA VAL A 46 -1.60 6.93 3.15
C VAL A 46 -0.93 7.41 4.42
N ILE A 47 0.25 6.86 4.72
CA ILE A 47 0.96 7.10 5.98
C ILE A 47 2.41 7.49 5.72
N ASP A 48 3.06 7.94 6.80
CA ASP A 48 4.49 8.25 6.80
C ASP A 48 5.06 7.62 8.07
N HIS A 49 5.36 6.33 7.98
CA HIS A 49 5.65 5.52 9.16
C HIS A 49 6.88 4.66 8.93
N LEU A 50 8.03 5.18 9.32
CA LEU A 50 9.27 4.41 9.24
C LEU A 50 9.18 3.23 10.20
N ASP A 51 9.51 2.04 9.69
CA ASP A 51 9.54 0.81 10.50
C ASP A 51 8.17 0.52 11.14
N ILE A 52 7.22 0.08 10.30
CA ILE A 52 5.88 -0.24 10.78
C ILE A 52 5.95 -1.39 11.79
N ASP A 53 5.51 -1.12 13.01
CA ASP A 53 5.55 -2.12 14.06
C ASP A 53 4.26 -2.96 14.03
N ARG A 54 4.26 -3.99 14.89
CA ARG A 54 3.16 -4.93 14.97
C ARG A 54 1.84 -4.25 15.35
N VAL A 55 1.89 -3.34 16.31
CA VAL A 55 0.67 -2.68 16.79
C VAL A 55 0.04 -1.85 15.68
N ALA A 56 0.85 -1.08 14.95
CA ALA A 56 0.34 -0.28 13.84
C ALA A 56 -0.23 -1.18 12.74
N ALA A 57 0.48 -2.26 12.42
CA ALA A 57 0.01 -3.18 11.38
C ALA A 57 -1.31 -3.83 11.73
N GLU A 58 -1.44 -4.29 12.99
CA GLU A 58 -2.68 -4.93 13.42
C GLU A 58 -3.86 -3.96 13.39
N ALA A 59 -3.62 -2.71 13.77
CA ALA A 59 -4.67 -1.69 13.70
C ALA A 59 -5.08 -1.42 12.25
N LEU A 60 -4.11 -1.38 11.34
CA LEU A 60 -4.40 -1.18 9.93
C LEU A 60 -5.20 -2.35 9.36
N VAL A 61 -4.79 -3.59 9.68
CA VAL A 61 -5.50 -4.77 9.20
C VAL A 61 -6.95 -4.77 9.69
N ALA A 62 -7.15 -4.39 10.95
CA ALA A 62 -8.49 -4.37 11.53
C ALA A 62 -9.41 -3.40 10.80
N ALA A 63 -8.86 -2.33 10.22
CA ALA A 63 -9.65 -1.35 9.49
C ALA A 63 -9.95 -1.78 8.05
N GLN A 64 -9.32 -2.85 7.58
CA GLN A 64 -9.57 -3.47 6.27
C GLN A 64 -9.34 -2.55 5.07
N PRO A 65 -8.22 -1.83 5.02
CA PRO A 65 -7.94 -1.01 3.84
C PRO A 65 -7.63 -1.89 2.65
N ALA A 66 -7.87 -1.37 1.45
CA ALA A 66 -7.47 -2.07 0.23
C ALA A 66 -5.96 -2.01 0.05
N ALA A 67 -5.34 -0.92 0.48
CA ALA A 67 -3.91 -0.74 0.34
C ALA A 67 -3.39 0.20 1.42
N VAL A 68 -2.10 0.04 1.72
CA VAL A 68 -1.36 0.97 2.57
C VAL A 68 -0.21 1.53 1.75
N LEU A 69 -0.18 2.84 1.64
CA LEU A 69 0.85 3.56 0.90
C LEU A 69 1.72 4.29 1.91
N ASN A 70 2.99 3.92 1.97
CA ASN A 70 3.89 4.46 2.98
C ASN A 70 4.92 5.37 2.32
N ALA A 71 4.98 6.61 2.78
CA ALA A 71 5.99 7.56 2.31
C ALA A 71 7.39 7.09 2.72
N ALA A 72 7.50 6.46 3.88
CA ALA A 72 8.77 5.99 4.44
C ALA A 72 8.96 4.52 4.14
N LYS A 73 10.07 3.97 4.62
CA LYS A 73 10.35 2.54 4.50
C LYS A 73 9.72 1.80 5.67
N SER A 74 8.92 0.79 5.36
CA SER A 74 8.28 -0.02 6.39
C SER A 74 9.27 -0.93 7.11
N ILE A 75 10.39 -1.26 6.45
CA ILE A 75 11.53 -1.94 7.07
C ILE A 75 12.77 -1.17 6.65
N SER A 76 13.40 -0.49 7.61
CA SER A 76 14.56 0.33 7.31
C SER A 76 15.88 -0.45 7.27
N GLY A 77 15.87 -1.67 7.83
CA GLY A 77 17.08 -2.46 7.96
C GLY A 77 17.77 -2.30 9.29
N ARG A 78 17.26 -1.44 10.17
CA ARG A 78 17.88 -1.23 11.48
C ARG A 78 17.55 -2.36 12.44
N TYR A 79 16.36 -2.90 12.34
CA TYR A 79 15.92 -4.01 13.16
C TYR A 79 14.75 -4.68 12.47
N PRO A 80 14.50 -5.96 12.76
CA PRO A 80 13.41 -6.67 12.10
C PRO A 80 12.04 -6.21 12.63
N ASN A 81 11.17 -5.80 11.71
CA ASN A 81 9.80 -5.40 12.02
C ASN A 81 8.84 -6.42 11.46
N LEU A 82 7.87 -6.83 12.25
CA LEU A 82 6.87 -7.79 11.80
C LEU A 82 5.67 -7.14 11.13
N GLY A 83 5.53 -5.81 11.25
CA GLY A 83 4.40 -5.10 10.69
C GLY A 83 4.13 -5.39 9.23
N PRO A 84 5.12 -5.22 8.35
CA PRO A 84 4.89 -5.49 6.93
C PRO A 84 4.44 -6.90 6.62
N SER A 85 4.97 -7.90 7.34
CA SER A 85 4.51 -9.29 7.17
C SER A 85 3.04 -9.42 7.50
N ILE A 86 2.61 -8.79 8.58
CA ILE A 86 1.23 -8.84 9.02
C ILE A 86 0.31 -8.27 7.96
N LEU A 87 0.70 -7.13 7.37
CA LEU A 87 -0.09 -6.50 6.32
C LEU A 87 -0.18 -7.36 5.08
N VAL A 88 0.97 -7.84 4.61
CA VAL A 88 1.03 -8.64 3.38
C VAL A 88 0.29 -9.95 3.55
N ASP A 89 0.48 -10.62 4.69
CA ASP A 89 -0.19 -11.89 4.97
C ASP A 89 -1.71 -11.74 5.07
N ALA A 90 -2.17 -10.56 5.45
CA ALA A 90 -3.61 -10.28 5.51
C ALA A 90 -4.21 -9.90 4.16
N GLY A 91 -3.39 -9.85 3.11
CA GLY A 91 -3.86 -9.52 1.78
C GLY A 91 -3.94 -8.03 1.49
N VAL A 92 -3.36 -7.21 2.36
CA VAL A 92 -3.34 -5.76 2.14
C VAL A 92 -2.18 -5.43 1.20
N VAL A 93 -2.48 -4.67 0.16
CA VAL A 93 -1.45 -4.19 -0.76
C VAL A 93 -0.61 -3.15 -0.02
N LEU A 94 0.70 -3.36 0.03
CA LEU A 94 1.62 -2.43 0.71
C LEU A 94 2.64 -1.91 -0.30
N VAL A 95 2.65 -0.60 -0.48
CA VAL A 95 3.64 0.06 -1.33
C VAL A 95 4.50 0.95 -0.46
N ASP A 96 5.79 0.74 -0.54
CA ASP A 96 6.78 1.34 0.35
C ASP A 96 7.59 2.41 -0.35
N ASP A 97 8.22 3.24 0.48
CA ASP A 97 9.26 4.17 0.01
C ASP A 97 8.75 5.09 -1.09
N LEU A 98 7.50 5.54 -0.94
CA LEU A 98 6.86 6.40 -1.94
C LEU A 98 7.39 7.84 -1.90
N GLY A 99 8.00 8.24 -0.80
CA GLY A 99 8.50 9.60 -0.65
C GLY A 99 7.43 10.56 -0.14
N ALA A 100 7.88 11.76 0.20
CA ALA A 100 7.02 12.75 0.85
C ALA A 100 5.86 13.21 -0.03
N ASP A 101 6.00 13.12 -1.35
CA ASP A 101 4.97 13.63 -2.26
C ASP A 101 3.64 12.90 -2.09
N ILE A 102 3.67 11.63 -1.66
CA ILE A 102 2.41 10.91 -1.48
C ILE A 102 1.55 11.56 -0.38
N MET A 103 2.20 12.22 0.58
CA MET A 103 1.49 12.85 1.68
C MET A 103 0.76 14.12 1.25
N SER A 104 1.02 14.61 0.03
CA SER A 104 0.33 15.79 -0.52
C SER A 104 -1.02 15.45 -1.12
N VAL A 105 -1.33 14.18 -1.27
CA VAL A 105 -2.63 13.78 -1.83
C VAL A 105 -3.72 14.25 -0.89
N ARG A 106 -4.75 14.86 -1.47
CA ARG A 106 -5.87 15.35 -0.67
C ARG A 106 -6.74 14.20 -0.24
N GLU A 107 -7.06 14.16 1.03
CA GLU A 107 -7.96 13.13 1.57
C GLU A 107 -9.30 13.19 0.85
N GLY A 108 -9.85 12.01 0.57
CA GLY A 108 -11.12 11.91 -0.15
C GLY A 108 -10.97 11.67 -1.65
N LYS A 109 -9.77 11.85 -2.18
CA LYS A 109 -9.55 11.57 -3.61
C LYS A 109 -9.44 10.08 -3.83
N THR A 110 -9.79 9.65 -5.04
CA THR A 110 -9.66 8.24 -5.43
C THR A 110 -8.27 8.02 -6.00
N LEU A 111 -7.55 7.07 -5.43
CA LEU A 111 -6.24 6.68 -5.91
C LEU A 111 -6.32 5.29 -6.54
N ARG A 112 -5.50 5.07 -7.56
CA ARG A 112 -5.35 3.78 -8.21
C ARG A 112 -3.90 3.35 -8.09
N ILE A 113 -3.68 2.10 -7.71
CA ILE A 113 -2.36 1.56 -7.53
C ILE A 113 -2.16 0.44 -8.55
N GLU A 114 -1.05 0.52 -9.31
CA GLU A 114 -0.65 -0.54 -10.23
C GLU A 114 0.81 -0.86 -9.94
N ASP A 115 1.04 -2.06 -9.43
CA ASP A 115 2.36 -2.45 -8.93
C ASP A 115 2.82 -1.42 -7.90
N GLY A 116 3.91 -0.74 -8.10
CA GLY A 116 4.39 0.29 -7.18
C GLY A 116 4.00 1.70 -7.57
N SER A 117 3.19 1.87 -8.60
CA SER A 117 2.84 3.19 -9.12
C SER A 117 1.50 3.64 -8.59
N VAL A 118 1.42 4.89 -8.18
CA VAL A 118 0.20 5.47 -7.62
C VAL A 118 -0.30 6.58 -8.54
N TYR A 119 -1.57 6.46 -8.94
CA TYR A 119 -2.20 7.40 -9.87
C TYR A 119 -3.37 8.13 -9.25
N LEU A 120 -3.49 9.39 -9.59
CA LEU A 120 -4.68 10.21 -9.32
C LEU A 120 -5.29 10.51 -10.68
N GLY A 121 -6.39 9.82 -11.01
CA GLY A 121 -6.90 9.84 -12.37
C GLY A 121 -5.86 9.19 -13.29
N ASP A 122 -5.47 9.91 -14.34
CA ASP A 122 -4.45 9.42 -15.25
C ASP A 122 -3.06 9.95 -14.92
N THR A 123 -2.94 10.72 -13.85
CA THR A 123 -1.68 11.35 -13.48
C THR A 123 -0.92 10.48 -12.49
N LEU A 124 0.32 10.17 -12.83
CA LEU A 124 1.20 9.46 -11.91
C LEU A 124 1.61 10.42 -10.78
N VAL A 125 1.28 10.06 -9.55
CA VAL A 125 1.67 10.85 -8.39
C VAL A 125 3.10 10.53 -7.98
N THR A 126 3.39 9.25 -7.78
CA THR A 126 4.71 8.81 -7.39
C THR A 126 4.79 7.29 -7.54
N GLU A 127 5.99 6.78 -7.43
CA GLU A 127 6.26 5.35 -7.51
C GLU A 127 7.04 4.91 -6.28
N GLY A 128 6.72 3.72 -5.80
CA GLY A 128 7.44 3.13 -4.69
C GLY A 128 7.70 1.65 -4.95
N VAL A 129 7.90 0.91 -3.89
CA VAL A 129 8.24 -0.51 -3.96
C VAL A 129 7.07 -1.33 -3.46
N LEU A 130 6.47 -2.10 -4.36
CA LEU A 130 5.40 -3.04 -3.96
C LEU A 130 6.00 -4.15 -3.14
N GLN A 131 5.48 -4.35 -1.95
CA GLN A 131 5.94 -5.41 -1.06
C GLN A 131 5.12 -6.67 -1.27
N ASP A 132 5.79 -7.80 -1.24
CA ASP A 132 5.15 -9.10 -1.23
C ASP A 132 5.83 -9.94 -0.15
N ALA A 133 5.33 -11.16 0.07
CA ALA A 133 5.84 -12.00 1.15
C ALA A 133 7.33 -12.29 1.00
N GLU A 134 7.75 -12.51 -0.23
CA GLU A 134 9.15 -12.84 -0.50
C GLU A 134 10.07 -11.65 -0.24
N ARG A 135 9.68 -10.47 -0.69
CA ARG A 135 10.48 -9.26 -0.48
C ARG A 135 10.54 -8.89 1.00
N VAL A 136 9.41 -9.03 1.70
CA VAL A 136 9.38 -8.76 3.13
C VAL A 136 10.30 -9.71 3.88
N ARG A 137 10.29 -10.99 3.51
CA ARG A 137 11.17 -11.97 4.14
C ARG A 137 12.64 -11.63 3.92
N ALA A 138 12.99 -11.24 2.69
CA ALA A 138 14.36 -10.86 2.37
C ALA A 138 14.80 -9.64 3.18
N ASP A 139 13.94 -8.64 3.30
CA ASP A 139 14.25 -7.45 4.07
C ASP A 139 14.42 -7.76 5.56
N LEU A 140 13.62 -8.68 6.08
CA LEU A 140 13.74 -9.08 7.47
C LEU A 140 15.04 -9.82 7.74
N GLU A 141 15.45 -10.69 6.82
CA GLU A 141 16.70 -11.41 6.97
C GLU A 141 17.88 -10.44 6.95
N GLU A 142 17.83 -9.47 6.06
CA GLU A 142 18.87 -8.45 5.98
C GLU A 142 18.96 -7.66 7.28
N ALA A 143 17.81 -7.33 7.87
CA ALA A 143 17.78 -6.58 9.11
C ALA A 143 18.36 -7.34 10.29
N ARG A 144 18.37 -8.68 10.22
CA ARG A 144 18.92 -9.51 11.29
C ARG A 144 20.44 -9.58 11.26
N GLU A 145 21.02 -9.26 10.12
CA GLU A 145 22.48 -9.28 10.00
C GLU A 145 23.07 -7.97 10.47
#